data_9ee13c24540fe4e47e4badd550a9625d
#
_entry.id   9ee13c24540fe4e47e4badd550a9625d
#
_cell.length_a   1.000
_cell.length_b   1.000
_cell.length_c   1.000
_cell.angle_alpha   90.00
_cell.angle_beta   90.00
_cell.angle_gamma   90.00
#
_symmetry.space_group_name_H-M   'P 1'
#
loop_
_entity.id
_entity.type
_entity.pdbx_description
1 polymer ?
#
loop_
_entity_poly.entity_id
_entity_poly.type
_entity_poly.pdbx_seq_one_letter_code
_entity_poly.pdbx_strand_id
1 'polypeptide(L)'
;ADLQTLAKDSMQEVRQIVQSLKQHTVAEELQILQQMLDLAGVHLVVLGGEIAEQLSLPVQNKLAMVLRELANNLLKHSQASKCRLVFENDQQELVLHYEDNGVGFAQLTGQELHTIKDRLVTVKGSLEFLALAKPTRLSIRIPLEEVVE
;
A
#
# COMPACT_ATOMS: atom_id res chain seq x y z
N ALA A 1 -18.59 20.99 29.69
CA ALA A 1 -18.51 21.38 28.28
C ALA A 1 -19.88 21.34 27.66
N ASP A 2 -20.21 22.35 26.89
CA ASP A 2 -21.49 22.37 26.21
C ASP A 2 -21.44 21.55 24.92
N LEU A 3 -22.62 21.31 24.34
CA LEU A 3 -22.76 20.50 23.13
C LEU A 3 -22.05 21.14 21.92
N GLN A 4 -22.01 22.46 21.87
CA GLN A 4 -21.35 23.17 20.76
C GLN A 4 -19.85 22.94 20.77
N THR A 5 -19.22 22.98 21.93
CA THR A 5 -17.78 22.70 22.05
C THR A 5 -17.45 21.28 21.65
N LEU A 6 -18.26 20.31 22.09
CA LEU A 6 -18.04 18.89 21.74
C LEU A 6 -18.20 18.66 20.22
N ALA A 7 -19.21 19.26 19.60
CA ALA A 7 -19.42 19.14 18.17
C ALA A 7 -18.27 19.76 17.38
N LYS A 8 -17.76 20.88 17.85
CA LYS A 8 -16.64 21.58 17.21
C LYS A 8 -15.37 20.75 17.27
N ASP A 9 -15.08 20.16 18.43
CA ASP A 9 -13.92 19.29 18.61
C ASP A 9 -14.00 18.06 17.71
N SER A 10 -15.17 17.43 17.62
CA SER A 10 -15.39 16.27 16.76
C SER A 10 -15.17 16.61 15.28
N MET A 11 -15.63 17.78 14.84
CA MET A 11 -15.41 18.22 13.46
C MET A 11 -13.95 18.48 13.16
N GLN A 12 -13.20 19.02 14.12
CA GLN A 12 -11.77 19.21 13.97
C GLN A 12 -11.03 17.87 13.84
N GLU A 13 -11.39 16.89 14.65
CA GLU A 13 -10.81 15.55 14.58
C GLU A 13 -11.07 14.93 13.22
N VAL A 14 -12.30 15.03 12.71
CA VAL A 14 -12.63 14.50 11.38
C VAL A 14 -11.82 15.20 10.29
N ARG A 15 -11.66 16.51 10.37
CA ARG A 15 -10.86 17.27 9.42
C ARG A 15 -9.40 16.84 9.45
N GLN A 16 -8.85 16.62 10.65
CA GLN A 16 -7.48 16.15 10.80
C GLN A 16 -7.30 14.76 10.18
N ILE A 17 -8.25 13.85 10.39
CA ILE A 17 -8.21 12.52 9.79
C ILE A 17 -8.26 12.62 8.27
N VAL A 18 -9.16 13.44 7.73
CA VAL A 18 -9.29 13.63 6.28
C VAL A 18 -8.01 14.22 5.68
N GLN A 19 -7.42 15.23 6.36
CA GLN A 19 -6.17 15.82 5.90
C GLN A 19 -5.03 14.82 5.95
N SER A 20 -4.96 14.03 7.02
CA SER A 20 -3.97 12.99 7.17
C SER A 20 -4.05 11.99 6.02
N LEU A 21 -5.25 11.55 5.67
CA LEU A 21 -5.47 10.62 4.56
C LEU A 21 -5.06 11.23 3.23
N LYS A 22 -5.35 12.52 3.01
CA LYS A 22 -4.97 13.22 1.78
C LYS A 22 -3.47 13.40 1.64
N GLN A 23 -2.76 13.50 2.77
CA GLN A 23 -1.32 13.71 2.80
C GLN A 23 -0.56 12.42 3.11
N HIS A 24 -1.26 11.30 3.17
CA HIS A 24 -0.68 10.03 3.54
C HIS A 24 0.31 9.55 2.49
N THR A 25 1.58 9.48 2.86
CA THR A 25 2.66 9.09 1.96
C THR A 25 2.90 7.59 2.03
N VAL A 26 3.65 7.10 1.04
CA VAL A 26 4.10 5.71 1.07
C VAL A 26 5.01 5.48 2.27
N ALA A 27 5.89 6.44 2.60
CA ALA A 27 6.78 6.32 3.76
C ALA A 27 6.00 6.13 5.06
N GLU A 28 4.93 6.91 5.26
CA GLU A 28 4.07 6.77 6.43
C GLU A 28 3.38 5.41 6.47
N GLU A 29 2.87 4.95 5.32
CA GLU A 29 2.22 3.65 5.24
C GLU A 29 3.20 2.53 5.54
N LEU A 30 4.44 2.61 5.05
CA LEU A 30 5.45 1.59 5.32
C LEU A 30 5.76 1.47 6.81
N GLN A 31 5.76 2.59 7.54
CA GLN A 31 5.92 2.56 9.00
C GLN A 31 4.75 1.86 9.68
N ILE A 32 3.53 2.15 9.23
CA ILE A 32 2.33 1.50 9.78
C ILE A 32 2.37 0.00 9.49
N LEU A 33 2.72 -0.40 8.29
CA LEU A 33 2.82 -1.80 7.90
C LEU A 33 3.88 -2.53 8.71
N GLN A 34 5.01 -1.88 8.97
CA GLN A 34 6.07 -2.46 9.78
C GLN A 34 5.52 -2.85 11.16
N GLN A 35 4.76 -1.94 11.79
CA GLN A 35 4.18 -2.19 13.09
C GLN A 35 3.09 -3.26 13.03
N MET A 36 2.20 -3.19 12.04
CA MET A 36 1.11 -4.17 11.88
C MET A 36 1.65 -5.58 11.71
N LEU A 37 2.59 -5.75 10.81
CA LEU A 37 3.13 -7.07 10.48
C LEU A 37 3.99 -7.60 11.63
N ASP A 38 4.74 -6.73 12.28
CA ASP A 38 5.56 -7.09 13.44
C ASP A 38 4.68 -7.65 14.57
N LEU A 39 3.57 -6.97 14.87
CA LEU A 39 2.61 -7.45 15.87
C LEU A 39 2.00 -8.80 15.51
N ALA A 40 1.88 -9.09 14.25
CA ALA A 40 1.31 -10.35 13.76
C ALA A 40 2.37 -11.45 13.59
N GLY A 41 3.62 -11.17 13.94
CA GLY A 41 4.69 -12.14 13.79
C GLY A 41 5.23 -12.29 12.39
N VAL A 42 4.98 -11.31 11.51
CA VAL A 42 5.45 -11.32 10.13
C VAL A 42 6.64 -10.37 10.00
N HIS A 43 7.78 -10.90 9.56
CA HIS A 43 8.98 -10.09 9.35
C HIS A 43 8.90 -9.38 8.00
N LEU A 44 8.83 -8.05 8.04
CA LEU A 44 8.77 -7.21 6.84
C LEU A 44 10.13 -6.63 6.51
N VAL A 45 10.57 -6.82 5.26
CA VAL A 45 11.78 -6.19 4.73
C VAL A 45 11.36 -5.24 3.61
N VAL A 46 11.82 -4.00 3.68
CA VAL A 46 11.55 -2.98 2.66
C VAL A 46 12.85 -2.45 2.11
N LEU A 47 13.01 -2.49 0.80
CA LEU A 47 14.18 -1.97 0.10
C LEU A 47 13.72 -0.93 -0.94
N GLY A 48 14.43 0.18 -1.02
CA GLY A 48 14.19 1.21 -2.02
C GLY A 48 12.92 2.03 -1.82
N GLY A 49 12.36 2.05 -0.62
CA GLY A 49 11.10 2.76 -0.36
C GLY A 49 11.15 4.25 -0.69
N GLU A 50 12.33 4.87 -0.63
CA GLU A 50 12.53 6.28 -0.95
C GLU A 50 12.20 6.60 -2.42
N ILE A 51 12.22 5.61 -3.31
CA ILE A 51 11.87 5.82 -4.72
C ILE A 51 10.42 6.29 -4.86
N ALA A 52 9.55 5.83 -3.98
CA ALA A 52 8.15 6.22 -4.01
C ALA A 52 7.93 7.72 -3.73
N GLU A 53 8.93 8.40 -3.15
CA GLU A 53 8.85 9.85 -2.92
C GLU A 53 8.85 10.64 -4.22
N GLN A 54 9.26 10.04 -5.32
CA GLN A 54 9.20 10.67 -6.64
C GLN A 54 7.78 10.74 -7.21
N LEU A 55 6.84 9.99 -6.64
CA LEU A 55 5.44 10.05 -7.02
C LEU A 55 4.78 11.28 -6.40
N SER A 56 3.77 11.84 -7.09
CA SER A 56 2.97 12.91 -6.50
C SER A 56 2.22 12.41 -5.28
N LEU A 57 1.81 13.33 -4.39
CA LEU A 57 1.09 12.96 -3.18
C LEU A 57 -0.21 12.20 -3.47
N PRO A 58 -1.04 12.60 -4.45
CA PRO A 58 -2.24 11.82 -4.76
C PRO A 58 -1.92 10.39 -5.20
N VAL A 59 -0.85 10.20 -5.97
CA VAL A 59 -0.44 8.87 -6.42
C VAL A 59 0.10 8.06 -5.24
N GLN A 60 0.91 8.68 -4.38
CA GLN A 60 1.41 8.02 -3.18
C GLN A 60 0.25 7.55 -2.29
N ASN A 61 -0.78 8.38 -2.14
CA ASN A 61 -1.96 8.03 -1.38
C ASN A 61 -2.62 6.75 -1.92
N LYS A 62 -2.78 6.67 -3.24
CA LYS A 62 -3.36 5.47 -3.86
C LYS A 62 -2.47 4.24 -3.67
N LEU A 63 -1.17 4.40 -3.84
CA LEU A 63 -0.24 3.29 -3.62
C LEU A 63 -0.25 2.84 -2.15
N ALA A 64 -0.33 3.78 -1.21
CA ALA A 64 -0.43 3.46 0.21
C ALA A 64 -1.68 2.62 0.49
N MET A 65 -2.80 2.94 -0.14
CA MET A 65 -4.04 2.16 0.00
C MET A 65 -3.88 0.74 -0.56
N VAL A 66 -3.18 0.60 -1.69
CA VAL A 66 -2.89 -0.72 -2.27
C VAL A 66 -1.99 -1.53 -1.33
N LEU A 67 -0.96 -0.91 -0.78
CA LEU A 67 -0.08 -1.57 0.19
C LEU A 67 -0.86 -2.05 1.41
N ARG A 68 -1.79 -1.25 1.91
CA ARG A 68 -2.63 -1.63 3.04
C ARG A 68 -3.50 -2.84 2.70
N GLU A 69 -4.08 -2.86 1.50
CA GLU A 69 -4.88 -4.00 1.05
C GLU A 69 -4.04 -5.27 0.95
N LEU A 70 -2.83 -5.16 0.40
CA LEU A 70 -1.93 -6.30 0.31
C LEU A 70 -1.58 -6.84 1.69
N ALA A 71 -1.30 -5.94 2.65
CA ALA A 71 -0.99 -6.35 4.02
C ALA A 71 -2.19 -7.01 4.70
N ASN A 72 -3.39 -6.47 4.50
CA ASN A 72 -4.60 -7.07 5.05
C ASN A 72 -4.83 -8.46 4.48
N ASN A 73 -4.61 -8.64 3.18
CA ASN A 73 -4.76 -9.94 2.53
C ASN A 73 -3.73 -10.94 3.06
N LEU A 74 -2.49 -10.49 3.26
CA LEU A 74 -1.45 -11.32 3.85
C LEU A 74 -1.86 -11.80 5.24
N LEU A 75 -2.36 -10.90 6.07
CA LEU A 75 -2.75 -11.24 7.44
C LEU A 75 -3.96 -12.17 7.50
N LYS A 76 -4.90 -12.02 6.57
CA LYS A 76 -6.13 -12.82 6.56
C LYS A 76 -5.95 -14.21 5.94
N HIS A 77 -5.13 -14.32 4.91
CA HIS A 77 -5.18 -15.49 4.03
C HIS A 77 -3.86 -16.22 3.85
N SER A 78 -2.72 -15.54 3.98
CA SER A 78 -1.49 -16.15 3.49
C SER A 78 -0.76 -17.01 4.50
N GLN A 79 -0.97 -16.82 5.81
CA GLN A 79 -0.24 -17.51 6.87
C GLN A 79 1.28 -17.31 6.74
N ALA A 80 1.71 -16.20 6.16
CA ALA A 80 3.11 -15.91 5.94
C ALA A 80 3.80 -15.53 7.24
N SER A 81 5.11 -15.80 7.32
CA SER A 81 5.98 -15.30 8.38
C SER A 81 6.95 -14.25 7.87
N LYS A 82 7.06 -14.07 6.57
CA LYS A 82 7.97 -13.11 5.95
C LYS A 82 7.29 -12.43 4.78
N CYS A 83 7.56 -11.13 4.65
CA CYS A 83 7.08 -10.31 3.53
C CYS A 83 8.21 -9.39 3.08
N ARG A 84 8.38 -9.23 1.79
CA ARG A 84 9.41 -8.39 1.21
C ARG A 84 8.81 -7.44 0.20
N LEU A 85 9.16 -6.16 0.33
CA LEU A 85 8.78 -5.11 -0.61
C LEU A 85 10.06 -4.50 -1.17
N VAL A 86 10.21 -4.54 -2.48
CA VAL A 86 11.36 -3.94 -3.16
C VAL A 86 10.86 -2.93 -4.18
N PHE A 87 11.28 -1.69 -4.00
CA PHE A 87 10.94 -0.60 -4.92
C PHE A 87 12.11 -0.34 -5.84
N GLU A 88 11.84 -0.20 -7.12
CA GLU A 88 12.85 0.08 -8.14
C GLU A 88 12.33 1.16 -9.09
N ASN A 89 13.27 1.89 -9.70
CA ASN A 89 12.97 2.79 -10.81
C ASN A 89 13.44 2.10 -12.08
N ASP A 90 12.51 1.77 -12.96
CA ASP A 90 12.79 1.11 -14.23
C ASP A 90 12.22 1.96 -15.36
N GLN A 91 13.09 2.70 -16.06
CA GLN A 91 12.73 3.47 -17.26
C GLN A 91 11.53 4.39 -17.02
N GLN A 92 11.60 5.23 -15.99
CA GLN A 92 10.56 6.19 -15.66
C GLN A 92 9.28 5.55 -15.09
N GLU A 93 9.38 4.31 -14.64
CA GLU A 93 8.33 3.65 -13.90
C GLU A 93 8.83 3.26 -12.51
N LEU A 94 7.96 3.43 -11.50
CA LEU A 94 8.18 2.79 -10.22
C LEU A 94 7.71 1.35 -10.35
N VAL A 95 8.57 0.40 -9.99
CA VAL A 95 8.22 -1.02 -9.94
C VAL A 95 8.31 -1.47 -8.50
N LEU A 96 7.20 -1.94 -7.97
CA LEU A 96 7.15 -2.52 -6.63
C LEU A 96 7.03 -4.03 -6.76
N HIS A 97 8.01 -4.74 -6.22
CA HIS A 97 7.98 -6.19 -6.13
C HIS A 97 7.53 -6.59 -4.73
N TYR A 98 6.45 -7.36 -4.68
CA TYR A 98 5.91 -7.92 -3.45
C TYR A 98 6.15 -9.42 -3.41
N GLU A 99 6.62 -9.92 -2.28
CA GLU A 99 6.81 -11.36 -2.07
C GLU A 99 6.50 -11.71 -0.62
N ASP A 100 5.74 -12.79 -0.43
CA ASP A 100 5.59 -13.40 0.88
C ASP A 100 5.74 -14.92 0.79
N ASN A 101 6.03 -15.56 1.92
CA ASN A 101 6.28 -17.00 1.97
C ASN A 101 5.04 -17.79 2.38
N GLY A 102 3.86 -17.20 2.28
CA GLY A 102 2.63 -17.84 2.71
C GLY A 102 1.96 -18.69 1.64
N VAL A 103 0.74 -19.12 1.96
CA VAL A 103 -0.04 -19.98 1.08
C VAL A 103 -0.64 -19.24 -0.11
N GLY A 104 -0.45 -17.92 -0.17
CA GLY A 104 -0.75 -17.13 -1.34
C GLY A 104 -2.14 -16.53 -1.36
N PHE A 105 -2.43 -15.91 -2.50
CA PHE A 105 -3.71 -15.24 -2.73
C PHE A 105 -4.75 -16.16 -3.38
N ALA A 106 -4.51 -17.47 -3.42
CA ALA A 106 -5.42 -18.40 -4.05
C ALA A 106 -6.80 -18.45 -3.38
N GLN A 107 -6.86 -18.00 -2.11
CA GLN A 107 -8.13 -17.94 -1.37
C GLN A 107 -8.79 -16.56 -1.44
N LEU A 108 -8.22 -15.61 -2.15
CA LEU A 108 -8.82 -14.29 -2.32
C LEU A 108 -10.05 -14.38 -3.20
N THR A 109 -11.06 -13.60 -2.84
CA THR A 109 -12.19 -13.41 -3.73
C THR A 109 -11.77 -12.54 -4.90
N GLY A 110 -12.41 -12.71 -6.06
CA GLY A 110 -12.14 -11.86 -7.21
C GLY A 110 -12.33 -10.38 -6.91
N GLN A 111 -13.20 -10.06 -5.96
CA GLN A 111 -13.50 -8.69 -5.58
C GLN A 111 -12.32 -7.99 -4.91
N GLU A 112 -11.58 -8.68 -4.05
CA GLU A 112 -10.42 -8.09 -3.38
C GLU A 112 -9.33 -7.70 -4.38
N LEU A 113 -9.05 -8.58 -5.34
CA LEU A 113 -8.09 -8.28 -6.41
C LEU A 113 -8.59 -7.16 -7.31
N HIS A 114 -9.88 -7.14 -7.59
CA HIS A 114 -10.51 -6.11 -8.41
C HIS A 114 -10.35 -4.73 -7.77
N THR A 115 -10.51 -4.65 -6.44
CA THR A 115 -10.34 -3.38 -5.71
C THR A 115 -8.91 -2.85 -5.87
N ILE A 116 -7.90 -3.72 -5.77
CA ILE A 116 -6.51 -3.32 -5.95
C ILE A 116 -6.28 -2.83 -7.37
N LYS A 117 -6.75 -3.57 -8.37
CA LYS A 117 -6.59 -3.20 -9.77
C LYS A 117 -7.29 -1.88 -10.09
N ASP A 118 -8.49 -1.67 -9.55
CA ASP A 118 -9.23 -0.42 -9.76
C ASP A 118 -8.46 0.79 -9.24
N ARG A 119 -7.86 0.67 -8.07
CA ARG A 119 -7.06 1.76 -7.51
C ARG A 119 -5.84 2.06 -8.37
N LEU A 120 -5.20 1.01 -8.89
CA LEU A 120 -4.03 1.18 -9.73
C LEU A 120 -4.38 1.83 -11.06
N VAL A 121 -5.53 1.51 -11.64
CA VAL A 121 -5.97 2.12 -12.90
C VAL A 121 -6.06 3.64 -12.78
N THR A 122 -6.50 4.16 -11.63
CA THR A 122 -6.62 5.61 -11.42
C THR A 122 -5.28 6.33 -11.48
N VAL A 123 -4.18 5.62 -11.29
CA VAL A 123 -2.83 6.19 -11.35
C VAL A 123 -2.03 5.61 -12.51
N LYS A 124 -2.72 5.05 -13.50
CA LYS A 124 -2.12 4.42 -14.69
C LYS A 124 -1.18 3.28 -14.32
N GLY A 125 -1.46 2.65 -13.21
CA GLY A 125 -0.67 1.53 -12.72
C GLY A 125 -1.21 0.19 -13.21
N SER A 126 -0.38 -0.83 -13.08
CA SER A 126 -0.73 -2.20 -13.43
C SER A 126 -0.21 -3.17 -12.37
N LEU A 127 -0.80 -4.35 -12.33
CA LEU A 127 -0.40 -5.41 -11.42
C LEU A 127 -0.27 -6.71 -12.19
N GLU A 128 0.82 -7.44 -11.94
CA GLU A 128 1.07 -8.73 -12.55
C GLU A 128 1.42 -9.74 -11.48
N PHE A 129 0.77 -10.90 -11.49
CA PHE A 129 1.13 -12.01 -10.63
C PHE A 129 2.23 -12.84 -11.27
N LEU A 130 3.33 -13.03 -10.55
CA LEU A 130 4.45 -13.85 -10.99
C LEU A 130 4.40 -15.24 -10.38
N ALA A 131 3.87 -15.37 -9.17
CA ALA A 131 3.63 -16.63 -8.50
C ALA A 131 2.48 -16.48 -7.52
N LEU A 132 1.59 -17.47 -7.45
CA LEU A 132 0.36 -17.35 -6.65
C LEU A 132 0.51 -17.91 -5.24
N ALA A 133 1.47 -18.80 -5.00
CA ALA A 133 1.64 -19.40 -3.68
C ALA A 133 3.02 -19.98 -3.50
N LYS A 134 3.56 -19.88 -2.30
CA LYS A 134 4.78 -20.54 -1.79
C LYS A 134 6.02 -20.34 -2.65
N PRO A 135 6.47 -19.13 -2.99
CA PRO A 135 6.01 -17.85 -2.49
C PRO A 135 4.90 -17.22 -3.34
N THR A 136 4.19 -16.26 -2.75
CA THR A 136 3.34 -15.35 -3.50
C THR A 136 4.23 -14.22 -4.00
N ARG A 137 4.18 -13.96 -5.30
CA ARG A 137 4.94 -12.85 -5.91
C ARG A 137 4.06 -12.08 -6.84
N LEU A 138 4.15 -10.78 -6.75
CA LEU A 138 3.51 -9.90 -7.72
C LEU A 138 4.36 -8.65 -7.93
N SER A 139 4.15 -8.00 -9.04
CA SER A 139 4.76 -6.71 -9.31
C SER A 139 3.70 -5.69 -9.66
N ILE A 140 3.94 -4.46 -9.23
CA ILE A 140 3.09 -3.31 -9.50
C ILE A 140 3.96 -2.29 -10.21
N ARG A 141 3.45 -1.74 -11.34
CA ARG A 141 4.13 -0.70 -12.08
C ARG A 141 3.28 0.55 -12.10
N ILE A 142 3.90 1.69 -11.80
CA ILE A 142 3.24 2.99 -11.82
C ILE A 142 4.17 3.96 -12.54
N PRO A 143 3.69 4.68 -13.58
CA PRO A 143 4.52 5.68 -14.23
C PRO A 143 4.96 6.74 -13.23
N LEU A 144 6.24 7.07 -13.23
CA LEU A 144 6.73 8.23 -12.50
C LEU A 144 6.32 9.45 -13.31
N GLU A 145 5.78 10.46 -12.62
CA GLU A 145 5.34 11.66 -13.30
C GLU A 145 6.53 12.37 -13.90
N GLU A 146 6.40 12.72 -15.18
CA GLU A 146 7.37 13.59 -15.80
C GLU A 146 7.27 14.95 -15.15
N VAL A 147 8.44 15.53 -14.83
CA VAL A 147 8.47 16.92 -14.38
C VAL A 147 8.07 17.75 -15.59
N VAL A 148 6.88 18.34 -15.52
CA VAL A 148 6.42 19.25 -16.57
C VAL A 148 7.17 20.55 -16.38
N GLU A 149 8.04 20.81 -17.31
CA GLU A 149 8.79 22.05 -17.33
C GLU A 149 7.94 23.18 -17.87
#